data_a01dbc617fa4f19e80c538bb948a3c80
#
_entry.id   a01dbc617fa4f19e80c538bb948a3c80
#
_cell.length_a   1.000
_cell.length_b   1.000
_cell.length_c   1.000
_cell.angle_alpha   90.00
_cell.angle_beta   90.00
_cell.angle_gamma   90.00
#
_symmetry.space_group_name_H-M   'P 1'
#
loop_
_entity.id
_entity.type
_entity.pdbx_description
1 polymer ?
#
loop_
_entity_poly.entity_id
_entity_poly.type
_entity_poly.pdbx_seq_one_letter_code
_entity_poly.pdbx_strand_id
1 'polypeptide(L)'
;AIHPYNGAFYNRTEVYRKFGIDRFLYLGSKYPIRHQKKIDRSPYLSDQTSYQNVLDQLMNYHGGRFINLVTMQNHFPYNQHYYNEISKYQATKVSAGTDKSSVNDFATGIHHTDEAMKQFITAIDKIERPITVVFYGDHLPGIYGNEMTKDGLKLHETDYFIYSNRYAREHGARNFKQKTAYVAPNDFIAMAAKQTNSKVDWYQALLTRVYEQLPVIT
;
A
#
# COMPACT_ATOMS: atom_id res chain seq x y z
N ALA A 1 -8.42 8.94 6.01
CA ALA A 1 -7.57 8.63 4.85
C ALA A 1 -6.36 9.58 4.82
N ILE A 2 -5.28 9.12 4.21
CA ILE A 2 -4.04 9.90 4.03
C ILE A 2 -3.59 9.75 2.58
N HIS A 3 -3.33 10.87 1.90
CA HIS A 3 -2.75 10.90 0.56
C HIS A 3 -1.72 12.05 0.49
N PRO A 4 -0.41 11.77 0.48
CA PRO A 4 0.63 12.78 0.55
C PRO A 4 0.82 13.52 -0.79
N TYR A 5 -0.29 13.95 -1.38
CA TYR A 5 -0.36 14.66 -2.66
C TYR A 5 -1.61 15.56 -2.70
N ASN A 6 -2.03 15.98 -3.90
CA ASN A 6 -3.22 16.79 -4.12
C ASN A 6 -4.51 16.00 -3.84
N GLY A 7 -5.37 16.52 -2.96
CA GLY A 7 -6.62 15.85 -2.56
C GLY A 7 -7.68 15.75 -3.67
N ALA A 8 -7.59 16.60 -4.71
CA ALA A 8 -8.51 16.53 -5.86
C ALA A 8 -8.14 15.38 -6.83
N PHE A 9 -6.94 14.81 -6.70
CA PHE A 9 -6.48 13.74 -7.57
C PHE A 9 -7.41 12.53 -7.46
N TYR A 10 -7.90 12.01 -8.58
CA TYR A 10 -8.97 11.00 -8.68
C TYR A 10 -10.26 11.37 -7.91
N ASN A 11 -10.57 12.64 -7.79
CA ASN A 11 -11.74 13.13 -7.07
C ASN A 11 -11.86 12.61 -5.62
N ARG A 12 -10.71 12.30 -4.98
CA ARG A 12 -10.67 11.64 -3.65
C ARG A 12 -11.41 12.42 -2.57
N THR A 13 -11.39 13.74 -2.60
CA THR A 13 -12.09 14.57 -1.62
C THR A 13 -13.58 14.23 -1.58
N GLU A 14 -14.23 14.12 -2.74
CA GLU A 14 -15.65 13.79 -2.83
C GLU A 14 -15.90 12.30 -2.55
N VAL A 15 -15.07 11.41 -3.10
CA VAL A 15 -15.18 9.96 -2.91
C VAL A 15 -15.07 9.60 -1.44
N TYR A 16 -14.05 10.09 -0.74
CA TYR A 16 -13.86 9.77 0.69
C TYR A 16 -14.96 10.38 1.57
N ARG A 17 -15.47 11.56 1.21
CA ARG A 17 -16.63 12.13 1.88
C ARG A 17 -17.86 11.23 1.75
N LYS A 18 -18.12 10.68 0.56
CA LYS A 18 -19.24 9.73 0.31
C LYS A 18 -19.06 8.40 1.03
N PHE A 19 -17.83 7.95 1.18
CA PHE A 19 -17.50 6.74 1.95
C PHE A 19 -17.59 6.93 3.48
N GLY A 20 -17.89 8.14 3.95
CA GLY A 20 -17.97 8.43 5.38
C GLY A 20 -16.60 8.48 6.07
N ILE A 21 -15.52 8.78 5.33
CA ILE A 21 -14.19 8.99 5.92
C ILE A 21 -14.18 10.29 6.72
N ASP A 22 -13.99 10.23 8.02
CA ASP A 22 -14.04 11.38 8.94
C ASP A 22 -12.98 12.43 8.66
N ARG A 23 -11.76 11.98 8.32
CA ARG A 23 -10.62 12.87 8.08
C ARG A 23 -9.84 12.44 6.86
N PHE A 24 -9.60 13.38 5.98
CA PHE A 24 -8.74 13.20 4.82
C PHE A 24 -7.54 14.15 4.91
N LEU A 25 -6.35 13.60 5.14
CA LEU A 25 -5.08 14.31 5.21
C LEU A 25 -4.46 14.32 3.81
N TYR A 26 -4.25 15.50 3.25
CA TYR A 26 -3.57 15.70 1.97
C TYR A 26 -2.87 17.05 1.96
N LEU A 27 -2.01 17.32 0.98
CA LEU A 27 -1.30 18.59 0.87
C LEU A 27 -2.30 19.74 0.63
N GLY A 28 -2.30 20.70 1.54
CA GLY A 28 -3.23 21.86 1.49
C GLY A 28 -4.59 21.62 2.17
N SER A 29 -4.82 20.47 2.83
CA SER A 29 -6.05 20.23 3.56
C SER A 29 -6.07 20.93 4.93
N LYS A 30 -7.28 21.08 5.51
CA LYS A 30 -7.42 21.51 6.91
C LYS A 30 -6.85 20.49 7.93
N TYR A 31 -6.65 19.24 7.52
CA TYR A 31 -5.95 18.19 8.28
C TYR A 31 -4.57 17.99 7.65
N PRO A 32 -3.53 18.70 8.10
CA PRO A 32 -2.27 18.76 7.39
C PRO A 32 -1.49 17.45 7.44
N ILE A 33 -0.80 17.14 6.35
CA ILE A 33 0.32 16.20 6.33
C ILE A 33 1.47 16.86 7.10
N ARG A 34 1.88 16.30 8.22
CA ARG A 34 2.90 16.89 9.10
C ARG A 34 4.32 16.56 8.64
N HIS A 35 4.56 15.33 8.25
CA HIS A 35 5.83 14.88 7.74
C HIS A 35 5.85 15.01 6.23
N GLN A 36 6.78 15.77 5.67
CA GLN A 36 6.80 16.16 4.26
C GLN A 36 8.19 16.04 3.62
N LYS A 37 8.97 15.02 3.97
CA LYS A 37 10.26 14.79 3.34
C LYS A 37 10.15 14.09 2.01
N LYS A 38 10.97 14.49 1.06
CA LYS A 38 11.19 13.84 -0.23
C LYS A 38 12.52 13.12 -0.21
N ILE A 39 12.76 12.25 -1.20
CA ILE A 39 14.07 11.64 -1.43
C ILE A 39 14.70 12.37 -2.60
N ASP A 40 15.88 12.91 -2.38
CA ASP A 40 16.71 13.60 -3.38
C ASP A 40 15.90 14.58 -4.26
N ARG A 41 15.78 14.31 -5.56
CA ARG A 41 15.06 15.15 -6.51
C ARG A 41 13.63 14.68 -6.80
N SER A 42 13.14 13.66 -6.10
CA SER A 42 11.76 13.18 -6.30
C SER A 42 10.75 14.32 -6.10
N PRO A 43 9.76 14.48 -6.98
CA PRO A 43 8.67 15.44 -6.78
C PRO A 43 7.72 15.00 -5.67
N TYR A 44 7.71 13.72 -5.30
CA TYR A 44 6.79 13.11 -4.37
C TYR A 44 7.34 13.03 -2.95
N LEU A 45 6.44 13.05 -1.98
CA LEU A 45 6.80 12.75 -0.59
C LEU A 45 7.14 11.27 -0.45
N SER A 46 8.16 10.97 0.37
CA SER A 46 8.62 9.60 0.56
C SER A 46 7.60 8.72 1.30
N ASP A 47 7.65 7.42 1.04
CA ASP A 47 6.83 6.43 1.75
C ASP A 47 7.19 6.41 3.24
N GLN A 48 8.47 6.58 3.60
CA GLN A 48 8.87 6.74 5.00
C GLN A 48 8.10 7.87 5.69
N THR A 49 8.02 9.03 5.04
CA THR A 49 7.28 10.19 5.53
C THR A 49 5.78 9.91 5.63
N SER A 50 5.25 9.18 4.65
CA SER A 50 3.85 8.78 4.60
C SER A 50 3.51 7.86 5.77
N TYR A 51 4.37 6.88 6.08
CA TYR A 51 4.22 5.99 7.23
C TYR A 51 4.38 6.72 8.57
N GLN A 52 5.23 7.74 8.65
CA GLN A 52 5.32 8.59 9.86
C GLN A 52 3.99 9.30 10.14
N ASN A 53 3.31 9.80 9.11
CA ASN A 53 1.97 10.39 9.28
C ASN A 53 0.93 9.35 9.75
N VAL A 54 1.04 8.09 9.33
CA VAL A 54 0.21 6.98 9.87
C VAL A 54 0.54 6.73 11.34
N LEU A 55 1.82 6.64 11.70
CA LEU A 55 2.24 6.43 13.10
C LEU A 55 1.71 7.53 14.02
N ASP A 56 1.75 8.79 13.60
CA ASP A 56 1.14 9.91 14.36
C ASP A 56 -0.35 9.68 14.61
N GLN A 57 -1.09 9.17 13.62
CA GLN A 57 -2.51 8.87 13.79
C GLN A 57 -2.72 7.68 14.75
N LEU A 58 -1.85 6.69 14.72
CA LEU A 58 -1.91 5.55 15.63
C LEU A 58 -1.59 5.95 17.06
N MET A 59 -0.58 6.77 17.29
CA MET A 59 -0.14 7.18 18.64
C MET A 59 -1.12 8.11 19.34
N ASN A 60 -1.79 8.96 18.59
CA ASN A 60 -2.66 10.02 19.13
C ASN A 60 -4.14 9.61 19.28
N TYR A 61 -4.46 8.32 19.20
CA TYR A 61 -5.84 7.84 19.28
C TYR A 61 -5.93 6.46 19.91
N HIS A 62 -6.86 6.26 20.83
CA HIS A 62 -7.02 5.04 21.61
C HIS A 62 -8.23 4.16 21.25
N GLY A 63 -9.06 4.57 20.30
CA GLY A 63 -10.20 3.79 19.80
C GLY A 63 -9.88 2.93 18.58
N GLY A 64 -10.87 2.21 18.07
CA GLY A 64 -10.78 1.52 16.78
C GLY A 64 -10.60 2.54 15.65
N ARG A 65 -9.69 2.28 14.72
CA ARG A 65 -9.39 3.17 13.63
C ARG A 65 -9.11 2.40 12.33
N PHE A 66 -9.76 2.82 11.27
CA PHE A 66 -9.42 2.45 9.90
C PHE A 66 -8.60 3.57 9.25
N ILE A 67 -7.43 3.26 8.72
CA ILE A 67 -6.57 4.21 8.01
C ILE A 67 -6.33 3.69 6.60
N ASN A 68 -6.82 4.41 5.60
CA ASN A 68 -6.48 4.17 4.20
C ASN A 68 -5.35 5.13 3.80
N LEU A 69 -4.18 4.60 3.46
CA LEU A 69 -3.03 5.35 2.96
C LEU A 69 -2.81 5.02 1.48
N VAL A 70 -2.73 6.04 0.65
CA VAL A 70 -2.32 5.93 -0.75
C VAL A 70 -1.06 6.77 -0.94
N THR A 71 0.07 6.12 -1.18
CA THR A 71 1.37 6.78 -1.35
C THR A 71 1.61 7.26 -2.78
N MET A 72 2.67 8.01 -3.00
CA MET A 72 3.01 8.60 -4.31
C MET A 72 4.46 8.40 -4.71
N GLN A 73 5.33 7.90 -3.82
CA GLN A 73 6.77 7.84 -4.06
C GLN A 73 7.14 7.17 -5.38
N ASN A 74 6.48 6.08 -5.71
CA ASN A 74 6.75 5.27 -6.91
C ASN A 74 5.82 5.60 -8.09
N HIS A 75 5.15 6.74 -8.08
CA HIS A 75 4.31 7.19 -9.18
C HIS A 75 5.16 7.73 -10.34
N PHE A 76 4.71 7.51 -11.58
CA PHE A 76 5.38 8.08 -12.76
C PHE A 76 5.45 9.63 -12.70
N PRO A 77 6.28 10.31 -13.50
CA PRO A 77 7.15 9.75 -14.55
C PRO A 77 8.40 9.09 -13.98
N TYR A 78 8.88 8.07 -14.69
CA TYR A 78 10.16 7.43 -14.47
C TYR A 78 11.21 8.03 -15.43
N ASN A 79 12.47 7.60 -15.34
CA ASN A 79 13.56 8.13 -16.19
C ASN A 79 13.87 9.62 -15.96
N GLN A 80 13.71 10.07 -14.71
CA GLN A 80 13.99 11.44 -14.31
C GLN A 80 15.22 11.54 -13.41
N HIS A 81 15.86 10.41 -13.13
CA HIS A 81 17.02 10.32 -12.23
C HIS A 81 16.76 10.99 -10.88
N TYR A 82 15.64 10.65 -10.28
CA TYR A 82 15.21 11.22 -8.99
C TYR A 82 16.15 10.88 -7.85
N TYR A 83 16.75 9.67 -7.89
CA TYR A 83 17.55 9.13 -6.80
C TYR A 83 19.04 9.19 -7.10
N ASN A 84 19.84 9.57 -6.10
CA ASN A 84 21.30 9.63 -6.25
C ASN A 84 21.94 8.23 -6.25
N GLU A 85 21.25 7.20 -5.72
CA GLU A 85 21.78 5.84 -5.55
C GLU A 85 21.32 4.85 -6.63
N ILE A 86 20.88 5.31 -7.78
CA ILE A 86 20.43 4.45 -8.90
C ILE A 86 21.41 3.33 -9.26
N SER A 87 22.68 3.52 -9.04
CA SER A 87 23.73 2.56 -9.40
C SER A 87 23.63 1.20 -8.71
N LYS A 88 22.92 1.09 -7.58
CA LYS A 88 22.79 -0.17 -6.81
C LYS A 88 21.80 -1.16 -7.42
N TYR A 89 20.76 -0.65 -8.08
CA TYR A 89 19.62 -1.45 -8.57
C TYR A 89 19.45 -1.26 -10.07
N GLN A 90 20.30 -1.95 -10.83
CA GLN A 90 20.27 -1.86 -12.27
C GLN A 90 19.78 -3.14 -12.92
N ALA A 91 18.78 -3.02 -13.78
CA ALA A 91 18.35 -4.11 -14.63
C ALA A 91 19.50 -4.58 -15.50
N THR A 92 19.79 -5.87 -15.50
CA THR A 92 20.78 -6.47 -16.39
C THR A 92 20.25 -6.60 -17.80
N LYS A 93 18.96 -6.94 -17.92
CA LYS A 93 18.22 -7.12 -19.18
C LYS A 93 16.80 -6.56 -19.05
N VAL A 94 16.28 -5.98 -20.11
CA VAL A 94 14.90 -5.50 -20.22
C VAL A 94 14.26 -6.01 -21.50
N SER A 95 12.93 -6.08 -21.53
CA SER A 95 12.17 -6.47 -22.71
C SER A 95 12.26 -5.41 -23.82
N ALA A 96 12.03 -5.81 -25.06
CA ALA A 96 12.01 -4.89 -26.19
C ALA A 96 10.98 -3.77 -25.99
N GLY A 97 11.38 -2.54 -26.29
CA GLY A 97 10.56 -1.34 -26.08
C GLY A 97 10.53 -0.82 -24.63
N THR A 98 11.21 -1.49 -23.69
CA THR A 98 11.34 -1.03 -22.29
C THR A 98 12.52 -0.09 -22.14
N ASP A 99 12.30 1.07 -21.54
CA ASP A 99 13.39 1.97 -21.14
C ASP A 99 14.05 1.48 -19.86
N LYS A 100 15.32 1.09 -19.98
CA LYS A 100 16.12 0.58 -18.87
C LYS A 100 16.27 1.59 -17.73
N SER A 101 16.35 2.88 -18.04
CA SER A 101 16.47 3.93 -17.03
C SER A 101 15.21 4.05 -16.18
N SER A 102 14.04 3.94 -16.79
CA SER A 102 12.76 3.89 -16.08
C SER A 102 12.67 2.69 -15.12
N VAL A 103 13.14 1.52 -15.56
CA VAL A 103 13.20 0.33 -14.69
C VAL A 103 14.13 0.55 -13.50
N ASN A 104 15.29 1.15 -13.71
CA ASN A 104 16.25 1.42 -12.66
C ASN A 104 15.73 2.46 -11.64
N ASP A 105 15.10 3.54 -12.12
CA ASP A 105 14.45 4.53 -11.26
C ASP A 105 13.34 3.87 -10.40
N PHE A 106 12.49 3.07 -11.01
CA PHE A 106 11.43 2.36 -10.30
C PHE A 106 11.98 1.36 -9.28
N ALA A 107 12.97 0.54 -9.65
CA ALA A 107 13.60 -0.42 -8.75
C ALA A 107 14.25 0.26 -7.53
N THR A 108 14.88 1.42 -7.74
CA THR A 108 15.44 2.23 -6.65
C THR A 108 14.33 2.77 -5.73
N GLY A 109 13.22 3.23 -6.32
CA GLY A 109 12.05 3.67 -5.55
C GLY A 109 11.46 2.55 -4.69
N ILE A 110 11.32 1.35 -5.24
CA ILE A 110 10.84 0.16 -4.51
C ILE A 110 11.78 -0.20 -3.36
N HIS A 111 13.10 -0.11 -3.55
CA HIS A 111 14.06 -0.32 -2.45
C HIS A 111 13.81 0.67 -1.29
N HIS A 112 13.62 1.95 -1.58
CA HIS A 112 13.30 2.94 -0.56
C HIS A 112 11.96 2.66 0.14
N THR A 113 10.96 2.14 -0.59
CA THR A 113 9.68 1.70 0.00
C THR A 113 9.88 0.51 0.94
N ASP A 114 10.69 -0.47 0.54
CA ASP A 114 11.00 -1.66 1.36
C ASP A 114 11.68 -1.27 2.69
N GLU A 115 12.70 -0.42 2.63
CA GLU A 115 13.36 0.09 3.85
C GLU A 115 12.41 0.91 4.73
N ALA A 116 11.53 1.73 4.14
CA ALA A 116 10.52 2.48 4.87
C ALA A 116 9.48 1.54 5.52
N MET A 117 9.03 0.51 4.81
CA MET A 117 8.10 -0.50 5.32
C MET A 117 8.71 -1.29 6.47
N LYS A 118 9.97 -1.70 6.37
CA LYS A 118 10.71 -2.37 7.46
C LYS A 118 10.73 -1.52 8.73
N GLN A 119 11.00 -0.22 8.60
CA GLN A 119 10.96 0.70 9.74
C GLN A 119 9.56 0.85 10.32
N PHE A 120 8.54 0.94 9.45
CA PHE A 120 7.14 1.04 9.87
C PHE A 120 6.68 -0.21 10.63
N ILE A 121 6.94 -1.41 10.11
CA ILE A 121 6.63 -2.68 10.78
C ILE A 121 7.33 -2.75 12.14
N THR A 122 8.62 -2.39 12.20
CA THR A 122 9.38 -2.34 13.45
C THR A 122 8.76 -1.38 14.47
N ALA A 123 8.23 -0.25 13.99
CA ALA A 123 7.59 0.74 14.86
C ALA A 123 6.24 0.26 15.40
N ILE A 124 5.38 -0.31 14.55
CA ILE A 124 4.07 -0.81 15.00
C ILE A 124 4.18 -2.03 15.91
N ASP A 125 5.25 -2.83 15.82
CA ASP A 125 5.49 -3.96 16.72
C ASP A 125 5.78 -3.53 18.17
N LYS A 126 6.16 -2.27 18.37
CA LYS A 126 6.36 -1.70 19.70
C LYS A 126 5.07 -1.13 20.31
N ILE A 127 4.00 -1.05 19.54
CA ILE A 127 2.72 -0.49 20.01
C ILE A 127 1.90 -1.60 20.68
N GLU A 128 1.54 -1.39 21.93
CA GLU A 128 0.76 -2.33 22.75
C GLU A 128 -0.75 -2.19 22.49
N ARG A 129 -1.13 -2.31 21.24
CA ARG A 129 -2.52 -2.36 20.73
C ARG A 129 -2.56 -3.20 19.45
N PRO A 130 -3.68 -3.88 19.16
CA PRO A 130 -3.76 -4.68 17.95
C PRO A 130 -3.78 -3.77 16.70
N ILE A 131 -2.83 -4.01 15.81
CA ILE A 131 -2.70 -3.33 14.52
C ILE A 131 -2.56 -4.40 13.44
N THR A 132 -3.36 -4.31 12.41
CA THR A 132 -3.23 -5.13 11.21
C THR A 132 -3.10 -4.25 9.99
N VAL A 133 -2.10 -4.52 9.19
CA VAL A 133 -1.77 -3.82 7.95
C VAL A 133 -2.12 -4.73 6.78
N VAL A 134 -2.89 -4.22 5.84
CA VAL A 134 -3.04 -4.79 4.50
C VAL A 134 -2.23 -3.90 3.56
N PHE A 135 -1.19 -4.46 2.98
CA PHE A 135 -0.34 -3.78 2.00
C PHE A 135 -0.54 -4.43 0.63
N TYR A 136 -0.67 -3.62 -0.39
CA TYR A 136 -0.74 -4.09 -1.77
C TYR A 136 -0.35 -2.97 -2.75
N GLY A 137 0.15 -3.36 -3.92
CA GLY A 137 0.29 -2.45 -5.04
C GLY A 137 -1.09 -2.24 -5.70
N ASP A 138 -1.43 -1.00 -6.03
CA ASP A 138 -2.70 -0.68 -6.69
C ASP A 138 -2.67 -1.04 -8.18
N HIS A 139 -1.49 -0.95 -8.81
CA HIS A 139 -1.21 -1.39 -10.18
C HIS A 139 0.30 -1.49 -10.43
N LEU A 140 0.70 -2.16 -11.50
CA LEU A 140 2.08 -2.15 -11.96
C LEU A 140 2.44 -0.83 -12.66
N PRO A 141 3.72 -0.45 -12.69
CA PRO A 141 4.18 0.71 -13.46
C PRO A 141 4.10 0.40 -14.96
N GLY A 142 3.79 1.41 -15.76
CA GLY A 142 3.68 1.31 -17.23
C GLY A 142 5.03 1.27 -17.94
N ILE A 143 6.00 0.47 -17.47
CA ILE A 143 7.39 0.45 -17.98
C ILE A 143 7.76 -0.83 -18.74
N TYR A 144 6.81 -1.72 -19.01
CA TYR A 144 7.07 -3.06 -19.54
C TYR A 144 7.17 -3.12 -21.08
N GLY A 145 7.17 -1.97 -21.77
CA GLY A 145 7.36 -1.88 -23.20
C GLY A 145 6.35 -2.75 -23.99
N ASN A 146 6.86 -3.57 -24.89
CA ASN A 146 6.00 -4.42 -25.75
C ASN A 146 5.25 -5.53 -24.98
N GLU A 147 5.65 -5.84 -23.76
CA GLU A 147 4.92 -6.83 -22.93
C GLU A 147 3.54 -6.32 -22.50
N MET A 148 3.34 -4.99 -22.46
CA MET A 148 2.05 -4.36 -22.15
C MET A 148 0.89 -4.85 -23.05
N THR A 149 1.19 -5.37 -24.25
CA THR A 149 0.19 -5.85 -25.20
C THR A 149 0.07 -7.37 -25.26
N LYS A 150 0.93 -8.11 -24.56
CA LYS A 150 1.04 -9.57 -24.71
C LYS A 150 0.45 -10.36 -23.54
N ASP A 151 0.54 -9.87 -22.35
CA ASP A 151 0.15 -10.58 -21.13
C ASP A 151 -0.68 -9.67 -20.20
N GLY A 152 -1.93 -9.44 -20.61
CA GLY A 152 -2.82 -8.54 -19.90
C GLY A 152 -3.15 -9.00 -18.47
N LEU A 153 -3.24 -10.30 -18.22
CA LEU A 153 -3.52 -10.81 -16.87
C LEU A 153 -2.35 -10.51 -15.94
N LYS A 154 -1.15 -10.93 -16.32
CA LYS A 154 0.06 -10.78 -15.52
C LYS A 154 0.42 -9.33 -15.20
N LEU A 155 0.08 -8.42 -16.11
CA LEU A 155 0.32 -6.98 -15.92
C LEU A 155 -0.70 -6.31 -14.99
N HIS A 156 -1.72 -7.03 -14.54
CA HIS A 156 -2.65 -6.58 -13.50
C HIS A 156 -2.37 -7.21 -12.13
N GLU A 157 -1.37 -8.08 -12.04
CA GLU A 157 -0.95 -8.69 -10.78
C GLU A 157 0.00 -7.77 -10.02
N THR A 158 -0.19 -7.65 -8.70
CA THR A 158 0.71 -6.94 -7.80
C THR A 158 0.91 -7.74 -6.52
N ASP A 159 2.04 -7.53 -5.85
CA ASP A 159 2.30 -8.18 -4.57
C ASP A 159 1.44 -7.58 -3.46
N TYR A 160 1.08 -8.43 -2.49
CA TYR A 160 0.39 -8.01 -1.28
C TYR A 160 0.84 -8.82 -0.07
N PHE A 161 0.62 -8.27 1.12
CA PHE A 161 0.70 -9.02 2.38
C PHE A 161 -0.28 -8.49 3.41
N ILE A 162 -0.64 -9.33 4.38
CA ILE A 162 -1.39 -8.93 5.57
C ILE A 162 -0.52 -9.21 6.80
N TYR A 163 -0.23 -8.17 7.56
CA TYR A 163 0.63 -8.24 8.73
C TYR A 163 -0.13 -7.78 9.97
N SER A 164 -0.14 -8.60 11.00
CA SER A 164 -0.62 -8.22 12.33
C SER A 164 0.58 -7.97 13.24
N ASN A 165 0.60 -6.86 13.97
CA ASN A 165 1.71 -6.51 14.84
C ASN A 165 1.87 -7.54 16.00
N ARG A 166 2.98 -7.46 16.72
CA ARG A 166 3.28 -8.37 17.82
C ARG A 166 2.13 -8.48 18.82
N TYR A 167 1.61 -7.34 19.27
CA TYR A 167 0.51 -7.30 20.23
C TYR A 167 -0.75 -8.03 19.69
N ALA A 168 -1.13 -7.79 18.45
CA ALA A 168 -2.28 -8.47 17.84
C ALA A 168 -2.09 -9.98 17.79
N ARG A 169 -0.89 -10.46 17.44
CA ARG A 169 -0.56 -11.91 17.38
C ARG A 169 -0.62 -12.56 18.76
N GLU A 170 -0.17 -11.86 19.79
CA GLU A 170 -0.24 -12.32 21.18
C GLU A 170 -1.69 -12.33 21.74
N HIS A 171 -2.62 -11.59 21.08
CA HIS A 171 -4.01 -11.42 21.50
C HIS A 171 -5.04 -11.98 20.51
N GLY A 172 -4.67 -13.00 19.74
CA GLY A 172 -5.63 -13.79 18.97
C GLY A 172 -5.59 -13.64 17.46
N ALA A 173 -4.82 -12.70 16.91
CA ALA A 173 -4.60 -12.66 15.47
C ALA A 173 -3.77 -13.88 15.02
N ARG A 174 -4.16 -14.49 13.89
CA ARG A 174 -3.53 -15.71 13.40
C ARG A 174 -3.30 -15.61 11.91
N ASN A 175 -2.07 -15.95 11.49
CA ASN A 175 -1.80 -16.18 10.07
C ASN A 175 -2.62 -17.38 9.60
N PHE A 176 -3.21 -17.29 8.42
CA PHE A 176 -3.90 -18.42 7.81
C PHE A 176 -3.28 -18.72 6.43
N LYS A 177 -3.30 -20.00 6.09
CA LYS A 177 -2.86 -20.44 4.76
C LYS A 177 -3.98 -20.16 3.76
N GLN A 178 -3.64 -19.51 2.67
CA GLN A 178 -4.55 -19.31 1.57
C GLN A 178 -4.58 -20.56 0.68
N LYS A 179 -5.72 -20.78 0.02
CA LYS A 179 -5.87 -21.85 -0.97
C LYS A 179 -5.23 -21.50 -2.31
N THR A 180 -5.04 -20.21 -2.56
CA THR A 180 -4.42 -19.69 -3.78
C THR A 180 -3.47 -18.54 -3.46
N ALA A 181 -2.47 -18.33 -4.31
CA ALA A 181 -1.60 -17.17 -4.25
C ALA A 181 -2.29 -15.90 -4.82
N TYR A 182 -3.30 -16.08 -5.65
CA TYR A 182 -4.03 -15.00 -6.31
C TYR A 182 -5.30 -14.67 -5.53
N VAL A 183 -5.52 -13.38 -5.30
CA VAL A 183 -6.71 -12.84 -4.62
C VAL A 183 -7.13 -11.53 -5.29
N ALA A 184 -8.41 -11.21 -5.24
CA ALA A 184 -8.89 -9.91 -5.69
C ALA A 184 -8.90 -8.90 -4.53
N PRO A 185 -8.74 -7.59 -4.78
CA PRO A 185 -8.72 -6.58 -3.71
C PRO A 185 -9.98 -6.56 -2.83
N ASN A 186 -11.13 -6.95 -3.35
CA ASN A 186 -12.37 -7.09 -2.59
C ASN A 186 -12.31 -8.19 -1.52
N ASP A 187 -11.37 -9.14 -1.61
CA ASP A 187 -11.19 -10.21 -0.64
C ASP A 187 -10.42 -9.75 0.60
N PHE A 188 -9.68 -8.66 0.52
CA PHE A 188 -8.81 -8.19 1.60
C PHE A 188 -9.55 -7.95 2.92
N ILE A 189 -10.78 -7.49 2.87
CA ILE A 189 -11.56 -7.26 4.11
C ILE A 189 -11.91 -8.58 4.80
N ALA A 190 -12.30 -9.60 4.03
CA ALA A 190 -12.58 -10.94 4.55
C ALA A 190 -11.30 -11.59 5.11
N MET A 191 -10.19 -11.46 4.39
CA MET A 191 -8.88 -11.98 4.80
C MET A 191 -8.39 -11.31 6.09
N ALA A 192 -8.48 -9.98 6.18
CA ALA A 192 -8.11 -9.24 7.37
C ALA A 192 -8.98 -9.60 8.58
N ALA A 193 -10.29 -9.71 8.41
CA ALA A 193 -11.21 -10.13 9.47
C ALA A 193 -10.89 -11.55 9.97
N LYS A 194 -10.57 -12.46 9.06
CA LYS A 194 -10.17 -13.84 9.40
C LYS A 194 -8.83 -13.87 10.15
N GLN A 195 -7.83 -13.11 9.70
CA GLN A 195 -6.52 -13.03 10.35
C GLN A 195 -6.59 -12.42 11.74
N THR A 196 -7.42 -11.40 11.93
CA THR A 196 -7.60 -10.73 13.22
C THR A 196 -8.54 -11.47 14.16
N ASN A 197 -9.19 -12.54 13.70
CA ASN A 197 -10.24 -13.26 14.43
C ASN A 197 -11.35 -12.32 14.93
N SER A 198 -11.70 -11.33 14.12
CA SER A 198 -12.68 -10.31 14.46
C SER A 198 -14.10 -10.85 14.39
N LYS A 199 -14.97 -10.36 15.28
CA LYS A 199 -16.41 -10.53 15.09
C LYS A 199 -16.84 -9.75 13.86
N VAL A 200 -17.59 -10.38 12.98
CA VAL A 200 -18.06 -9.79 11.73
C VAL A 200 -19.59 -9.81 11.70
N ASP A 201 -20.18 -8.88 10.95
CA ASP A 201 -21.60 -8.90 10.66
C ASP A 201 -21.96 -9.97 9.61
N TRP A 202 -23.23 -10.13 9.33
CA TRP A 202 -23.72 -11.14 8.36
C TRP A 202 -23.21 -10.91 6.95
N TYR A 203 -23.04 -9.63 6.53
CA TYR A 203 -22.55 -9.30 5.20
C TYR A 203 -21.05 -9.66 5.05
N GLN A 204 -20.23 -9.32 6.04
CA GLN A 204 -18.82 -9.71 6.06
C GLN A 204 -18.65 -11.23 6.17
N ALA A 205 -19.53 -11.91 6.92
CA ALA A 205 -19.54 -13.37 6.97
C ALA A 205 -19.86 -13.97 5.58
N LEU A 206 -20.81 -13.37 4.84
CA LEU A 206 -21.11 -13.77 3.46
C LEU A 206 -19.89 -13.56 2.55
N LEU A 207 -19.24 -12.38 2.60
CA LEU A 207 -18.04 -12.11 1.81
C LEU A 207 -16.90 -13.11 2.11
N THR A 208 -16.75 -13.50 3.37
CA THR A 208 -15.79 -14.53 3.77
C THR A 208 -16.10 -15.88 3.14
N ARG A 209 -17.38 -16.27 3.10
CA ARG A 209 -17.81 -17.52 2.44
C ARG A 209 -17.60 -17.46 0.93
N VAL A 210 -17.90 -16.32 0.31
CA VAL A 210 -17.65 -16.12 -1.14
C VAL A 210 -16.13 -16.26 -1.41
N TYR A 211 -15.29 -15.59 -0.67
CA TYR A 211 -13.84 -15.70 -0.79
C TYR A 211 -13.34 -17.16 -0.60
N GLU A 212 -13.87 -17.91 0.37
CA GLU A 212 -13.47 -19.30 0.62
C GLU A 212 -13.85 -20.25 -0.51
N GLN A 213 -14.89 -19.96 -1.26
CA GLN A 213 -15.40 -20.80 -2.34
C GLN A 213 -14.94 -20.33 -3.72
N LEU A 214 -14.83 -19.03 -3.92
CA LEU A 214 -14.48 -18.36 -5.19
C LEU A 214 -13.37 -17.34 -4.96
N PRO A 215 -12.14 -17.77 -4.65
CA PRO A 215 -11.08 -16.86 -4.24
C PRO A 215 -10.58 -15.94 -5.36
N VAL A 216 -10.79 -16.29 -6.61
CA VAL A 216 -10.50 -15.46 -7.78
C VAL A 216 -11.55 -15.71 -8.84
N ILE A 217 -12.16 -14.64 -9.32
CA ILE A 217 -13.00 -14.65 -10.51
C ILE A 217 -12.12 -14.16 -11.67
N THR A 218 -11.66 -15.08 -12.48
CA THR A 218 -10.90 -14.80 -13.72
C THR A 218 -11.84 -14.60 -14.87
#